data_f8090a3ee39108a341d3538345530e14
#
_entry.id   f8090a3ee39108a341d3538345530e14
#
_cell.length_a   1.000
_cell.length_b   1.000
_cell.length_c   1.000
_cell.angle_alpha   90.00
_cell.angle_beta   90.00
_cell.angle_gamma   90.00
#
_symmetry.space_group_name_H-M   'P 1'
#
loop_
_entity.id
_entity.type
_entity.pdbx_description
1 polymer ?
#
loop_
_entity_poly.entity_id
_entity_poly.type
_entity_poly.pdbx_seq_one_letter_code
_entity_poly.pdbx_strand_id
1 'polypeptide(L)'
;ADRIGDIRRDFPLVLQTGARGENKLKELLPNSTLITMDNAENFLDGKKYGVQAEEEFLPFKDNTFDAVISPLALHSVNDLPGALVQINRVLKPDGLFLGAMLGGETLYELRRTMMQAEINIQGGASPRVAPFVDKQQTGALLPRAGFALPVVDSDIITPTYASIFNLMHDIRGMGEGNSLADRRKTPPGKALFMETARLYQEQFSENDGRITASFEIIFMIGWAPHSSQQQPLRPGSAKQRLADALPIERAASRWIV
;
A
#
# COMPACT_ATOMS: atom_id res chain seq x y z
N ALA A 1 -6.36 -8.55 6.15
CA ALA A 1 -6.94 -9.42 7.18
C ALA A 1 -5.90 -10.43 7.66
N ASP A 2 -5.34 -11.25 6.78
CA ASP A 2 -4.47 -12.39 7.16
C ASP A 2 -3.24 -11.96 7.96
N ARG A 3 -2.57 -10.87 7.58
CA ARG A 3 -1.37 -10.36 8.26
C ARG A 3 -1.60 -9.90 9.70
N ILE A 4 -2.82 -9.50 10.07
CA ILE A 4 -3.17 -9.18 11.47
C ILE A 4 -3.37 -10.47 12.25
N GLY A 5 -3.99 -11.49 11.64
CA GLY A 5 -4.22 -12.79 12.26
C GLY A 5 -2.96 -13.55 12.62
N ASP A 6 -1.85 -13.28 11.92
CA ASP A 6 -0.55 -13.91 12.20
C ASP A 6 0.15 -13.31 13.44
N ILE A 7 -0.30 -12.13 13.90
CA ILE A 7 0.32 -11.44 15.04
C ILE A 7 -0.39 -11.84 16.34
N ARG A 8 0.27 -12.67 17.13
CA ARG A 8 -0.24 -13.17 18.43
C ARG A 8 0.00 -12.13 19.53
N ARG A 9 -0.66 -10.98 19.44
CA ARG A 9 -0.55 -9.90 20.43
C ARG A 9 -1.85 -9.13 20.51
N ASP A 10 -2.22 -8.68 21.71
CA ASP A 10 -3.36 -7.81 21.93
C ASP A 10 -2.97 -6.34 21.71
N PHE A 11 -3.86 -5.59 21.07
CA PHE A 11 -3.72 -4.16 20.83
C PHE A 11 -4.91 -3.42 21.44
N PRO A 12 -4.85 -3.00 22.71
CA PRO A 12 -5.97 -2.36 23.40
C PRO A 12 -6.48 -1.09 22.73
N LEU A 13 -5.58 -0.25 22.18
CA LEU A 13 -5.93 0.99 21.51
C LEU A 13 -5.30 1.06 20.13
N VAL A 14 -6.14 1.09 19.09
CA VAL A 14 -5.73 1.03 17.69
C VAL A 14 -6.20 2.29 16.96
N LEU A 15 -5.31 2.90 16.19
CA LEU A 15 -5.65 3.92 15.20
C LEU A 15 -5.79 3.27 13.83
N GLN A 16 -6.93 3.46 13.18
CA GLN A 16 -7.12 3.19 11.76
C GLN A 16 -7.06 4.52 11.00
N THR A 17 -6.14 4.65 10.03
CA THR A 17 -6.15 5.77 9.08
C THR A 17 -6.79 5.30 7.78
N GLY A 18 -7.56 6.18 7.11
CA GLY A 18 -8.35 5.79 5.95
C GLY A 18 -9.58 4.97 6.35
N ALA A 19 -10.70 5.67 6.55
CA ALA A 19 -11.94 5.08 7.05
C ALA A 19 -12.80 4.42 5.94
N ARG A 20 -12.27 4.33 4.73
CA ARG A 20 -13.00 3.79 3.56
C ARG A 20 -13.31 2.31 3.75
N GLY A 21 -14.57 1.92 3.54
CA GLY A 21 -15.02 0.53 3.58
C GLY A 21 -15.63 0.09 4.92
N GLU A 22 -16.01 -1.19 4.96
CA GLU A 22 -16.67 -1.80 6.10
C GLU A 22 -15.74 -1.97 7.31
N ASN A 23 -16.32 -2.07 8.53
CA ASN A 23 -15.59 -2.22 9.79
C ASN A 23 -14.98 -3.63 10.01
N LYS A 24 -14.42 -4.25 8.98
CA LYS A 24 -13.75 -5.56 9.07
C LYS A 24 -12.64 -5.59 10.13
N LEU A 25 -11.98 -4.44 10.34
CA LEU A 25 -10.92 -4.34 11.33
C LEU A 25 -11.43 -4.58 12.75
N LYS A 26 -12.65 -4.14 13.07
CA LYS A 26 -13.25 -4.38 14.39
C LYS A 26 -13.60 -5.84 14.64
N GLU A 27 -13.95 -6.57 13.59
CA GLU A 27 -14.20 -8.03 13.69
C GLU A 27 -12.89 -8.78 13.93
N LEU A 28 -11.79 -8.34 13.33
CA LEU A 28 -10.47 -8.92 13.52
C LEU A 28 -9.84 -8.58 14.88
N LEU A 29 -10.22 -7.44 15.46
CA LEU A 29 -9.71 -6.92 16.73
C LEU A 29 -10.87 -6.62 17.70
N PRO A 30 -11.64 -7.64 18.13
CA PRO A 30 -12.88 -7.45 18.90
C PRO A 30 -12.65 -6.79 20.26
N ASN A 31 -11.49 -7.02 20.86
CA ASN A 31 -11.11 -6.51 22.20
C ASN A 31 -10.46 -5.12 22.14
N SER A 32 -10.27 -4.56 20.95
CA SER A 32 -9.58 -3.28 20.79
C SER A 32 -10.56 -2.10 20.78
N THR A 33 -10.14 -0.99 21.36
CA THR A 33 -10.75 0.31 21.10
C THR A 33 -10.18 0.84 19.80
N LEU A 34 -11.03 1.00 18.78
CA LEU A 34 -10.67 1.47 17.46
C LEU A 34 -11.00 2.96 17.34
N ILE A 35 -9.99 3.80 17.11
CA ILE A 35 -10.15 5.18 16.67
C ILE A 35 -9.97 5.18 15.15
N THR A 36 -10.95 5.73 14.44
CA THR A 36 -10.92 5.80 12.97
C THR A 36 -10.69 7.23 12.55
N MET A 37 -9.73 7.45 11.66
CA MET A 37 -9.36 8.76 11.14
C MET A 37 -9.47 8.79 9.62
N ASP A 38 -10.01 9.87 9.10
CA ASP A 38 -10.03 10.17 7.66
C ASP A 38 -10.05 11.69 7.45
N ASN A 39 -9.56 12.17 6.32
CA ASN A 39 -9.63 13.58 5.96
C ASN A 39 -11.04 14.01 5.50
N ALA A 40 -11.86 13.07 5.05
CA ALA A 40 -13.23 13.29 4.60
C ALA A 40 -14.24 12.88 5.68
N GLU A 41 -14.98 13.86 6.20
CA GLU A 41 -15.96 13.71 7.28
C GLU A 41 -17.00 12.62 6.99
N ASN A 42 -17.48 12.52 5.75
CA ASN A 42 -18.49 11.55 5.35
C ASN A 42 -18.07 10.07 5.52
N PHE A 43 -16.79 9.77 5.57
CA PHE A 43 -16.28 8.41 5.88
C PHE A 43 -16.27 8.10 7.38
N LEU A 44 -16.47 9.11 8.21
CA LEU A 44 -16.51 8.96 9.67
C LEU A 44 -17.93 8.76 10.20
N ASP A 45 -18.95 8.90 9.34
CA ASP A 45 -20.35 8.68 9.70
C ASP A 45 -20.56 7.28 10.27
N GLY A 46 -21.23 7.20 11.44
CA GLY A 46 -21.48 5.95 12.16
C GLY A 46 -20.27 5.34 12.88
N LYS A 47 -19.09 5.98 12.81
CA LYS A 47 -17.91 5.56 13.58
C LYS A 47 -18.01 6.04 15.02
N LYS A 48 -17.84 5.13 16.00
CA LYS A 48 -17.96 5.47 17.43
C LYS A 48 -16.91 6.51 17.87
N TYR A 49 -15.69 6.41 17.34
CA TYR A 49 -14.59 7.31 17.63
C TYR A 49 -13.96 7.76 16.30
N GLY A 50 -14.65 8.67 15.60
CA GLY A 50 -14.18 9.28 14.36
C GLY A 50 -13.38 10.55 14.64
N VAL A 51 -12.27 10.74 13.93
CA VAL A 51 -11.44 11.94 14.00
C VAL A 51 -11.16 12.40 12.58
N GLN A 52 -11.57 13.63 12.25
CA GLN A 52 -11.23 14.24 10.96
C GLN A 52 -9.82 14.83 11.05
N ALA A 53 -8.88 14.27 10.29
CA ALA A 53 -7.50 14.73 10.20
C ALA A 53 -6.79 14.12 8.99
N GLU A 54 -5.57 14.59 8.71
CA GLU A 54 -4.69 14.13 7.65
C GLU A 54 -3.55 13.28 8.22
N GLU A 55 -3.09 12.30 7.45
CA GLU A 55 -1.99 11.39 7.84
C GLU A 55 -0.66 12.14 8.05
N GLU A 56 -0.48 13.28 7.42
CA GLU A 56 0.71 14.12 7.54
C GLU A 56 0.73 14.92 8.87
N PHE A 57 -0.44 15.07 9.54
CA PHE A 57 -0.58 15.86 10.77
C PHE A 57 -1.48 15.15 11.78
N LEU A 58 -0.99 14.08 12.39
CA LEU A 58 -1.75 13.29 13.35
C LEU A 58 -2.01 14.09 14.66
N PRO A 59 -3.29 14.38 15.02
CA PRO A 59 -3.64 15.21 16.19
C PRO A 59 -3.61 14.42 17.51
N PHE A 60 -2.68 13.51 17.64
CA PHE A 60 -2.55 12.64 18.81
C PHE A 60 -1.21 12.87 19.52
N LYS A 61 -1.20 12.61 20.82
CA LYS A 61 0.02 12.64 21.63
C LYS A 61 0.97 11.52 21.21
N ASP A 62 2.25 11.72 21.50
CA ASP A 62 3.28 10.70 21.36
C ASP A 62 2.94 9.46 22.21
N ASN A 63 3.35 8.29 21.75
CA ASN A 63 3.21 7.04 22.51
C ASN A 63 1.77 6.74 22.96
N THR A 64 0.80 6.96 22.11
CA THR A 64 -0.63 6.79 22.42
C THR A 64 -1.15 5.42 22.05
N PHE A 65 -0.84 4.93 20.85
CA PHE A 65 -1.46 3.73 20.27
C PHE A 65 -0.60 2.48 20.41
N ASP A 66 -1.26 1.35 20.63
CA ASP A 66 -0.62 0.04 20.61
C ASP A 66 -0.39 -0.44 19.18
N ALA A 67 -1.27 -0.04 18.25
CA ALA A 67 -1.09 -0.27 16.82
C ALA A 67 -1.66 0.89 15.98
N VAL A 68 -1.06 1.11 14.80
CA VAL A 68 -1.60 1.96 13.73
C VAL A 68 -1.77 1.10 12.49
N ILE A 69 -2.98 1.09 11.93
CA ILE A 69 -3.34 0.30 10.76
C ILE A 69 -3.82 1.25 9.66
N SER A 70 -3.17 1.23 8.51
CA SER A 70 -3.45 2.10 7.37
C SER A 70 -3.82 1.27 6.12
N PRO A 71 -5.09 0.94 5.92
CA PRO A 71 -5.53 0.20 4.75
C PRO A 71 -5.77 1.14 3.56
N LEU A 72 -4.90 1.12 2.56
CA LEU A 72 -5.04 1.84 1.29
C LEU A 72 -5.28 3.36 1.43
N ALA A 73 -4.55 4.03 2.33
CA ALA A 73 -4.63 5.48 2.50
C ALA A 73 -3.33 6.20 2.12
N LEU A 74 -2.17 5.61 2.42
CA LEU A 74 -0.87 6.29 2.35
C LEU A 74 -0.36 6.61 0.94
N HIS A 75 -0.90 6.01 -0.11
CA HIS A 75 -0.51 6.32 -1.50
C HIS A 75 -1.04 7.67 -1.99
N SER A 76 -1.96 8.29 -1.26
CA SER A 76 -2.56 9.59 -1.60
C SER A 76 -1.99 10.77 -0.82
N VAL A 77 -1.08 10.54 0.14
CA VAL A 77 -0.43 11.61 0.90
C VAL A 77 0.66 12.32 0.06
N ASN A 78 0.90 13.61 0.30
CA ASN A 78 1.93 14.35 -0.42
C ASN A 78 3.33 14.07 0.15
N ASP A 79 3.44 13.90 1.47
CA ASP A 79 4.69 13.60 2.18
C ASP A 79 4.60 12.24 2.89
N LEU A 80 4.79 11.16 2.14
CA LEU A 80 4.82 9.81 2.70
C LEU A 80 5.89 9.62 3.78
N PRO A 81 7.15 10.11 3.63
CA PRO A 81 8.13 10.08 4.71
C PRO A 81 7.65 10.78 5.98
N GLY A 82 7.06 11.97 5.87
CA GLY A 82 6.51 12.72 7.00
C GLY A 82 5.36 11.98 7.67
N ALA A 83 4.42 11.43 6.90
CA ALA A 83 3.31 10.62 7.42
C ALA A 83 3.81 9.39 8.21
N LEU A 84 4.82 8.70 7.70
CA LEU A 84 5.43 7.56 8.41
C LEU A 84 6.11 7.98 9.72
N VAL A 85 6.77 9.14 9.77
CA VAL A 85 7.32 9.70 11.01
C VAL A 85 6.21 10.03 12.00
N GLN A 86 5.10 10.62 11.56
CA GLN A 86 3.95 10.90 12.42
C GLN A 86 3.34 9.60 12.98
N ILE A 87 3.21 8.57 12.17
CA ILE A 87 2.73 7.26 12.59
C ILE A 87 3.66 6.66 13.67
N ASN A 88 4.97 6.69 13.45
CA ASN A 88 5.93 6.19 14.43
C ASN A 88 5.88 6.98 15.75
N ARG A 89 5.73 8.31 15.71
CA ARG A 89 5.61 9.18 16.86
C ARG A 89 4.44 8.82 17.77
N VAL A 90 3.28 8.53 17.20
CA VAL A 90 2.07 8.23 17.97
C VAL A 90 2.00 6.80 18.49
N LEU A 91 2.84 5.90 17.99
CA LEU A 91 2.96 4.53 18.48
C LEU A 91 3.67 4.50 19.85
N LYS A 92 3.18 3.67 20.76
CA LYS A 92 3.91 3.30 21.97
C LYS A 92 5.20 2.57 21.63
N PRO A 93 6.22 2.59 22.51
CA PRO A 93 7.38 1.72 22.35
C PRO A 93 6.94 0.27 22.11
N ASP A 94 7.52 -0.40 21.11
CA ASP A 94 7.11 -1.73 20.64
C ASP A 94 5.67 -1.80 20.08
N GLY A 95 5.11 -0.67 19.66
CA GLY A 95 3.83 -0.59 18.97
C GLY A 95 3.96 -1.00 17.50
N LEU A 96 2.89 -1.56 16.94
CA LEU A 96 2.84 -2.09 15.58
C LEU A 96 2.36 -1.04 14.58
N PHE A 97 3.07 -0.89 13.48
CA PHE A 97 2.54 -0.30 12.25
C PHE A 97 2.25 -1.40 11.22
N LEU A 98 1.05 -1.38 10.66
CA LEU A 98 0.63 -2.22 9.55
C LEU A 98 -0.02 -1.35 8.47
N GLY A 99 0.62 -1.25 7.32
CA GLY A 99 0.14 -0.44 6.19
C GLY A 99 -0.10 -1.28 4.94
N ALA A 100 -1.03 -0.81 4.11
CA ALA A 100 -1.20 -1.24 2.74
C ALA A 100 -1.39 -0.02 1.86
N MET A 101 -0.74 0.03 0.70
CA MET A 101 -0.89 1.12 -0.26
C MET A 101 -0.75 0.63 -1.69
N LEU A 102 -1.22 1.41 -2.65
CA LEU A 102 -1.00 1.12 -4.07
C LEU A 102 0.47 1.35 -4.42
N GLY A 103 1.06 0.44 -5.20
CA GLY A 103 2.45 0.44 -5.62
C GLY A 103 2.65 0.85 -7.07
N GLY A 104 3.92 0.96 -7.49
CA GLY A 104 4.37 1.51 -8.77
C GLY A 104 3.81 0.83 -10.01
N GLU A 105 3.55 -0.48 -9.94
CA GLU A 105 2.98 -1.26 -11.04
C GLU A 105 1.46 -1.03 -11.22
N THR A 106 0.79 -0.33 -10.28
CA THR A 106 -0.64 -0.05 -10.39
C THR A 106 -0.96 0.74 -11.64
N LEU A 107 -1.91 0.21 -12.44
CA LEU A 107 -2.43 0.82 -13.67
C LEU A 107 -1.33 1.18 -14.70
N TYR A 108 -0.23 0.40 -14.75
CA TYR A 108 0.85 0.67 -15.71
C TYR A 108 0.34 0.58 -17.18
N GLU A 109 -0.62 -0.30 -17.45
CA GLU A 109 -1.25 -0.47 -18.76
C GLU A 109 -2.00 0.82 -19.15
N LEU A 110 -2.80 1.36 -18.23
CA LEU A 110 -3.54 2.60 -18.44
C LEU A 110 -2.59 3.80 -18.61
N ARG A 111 -1.56 3.88 -17.77
CA ARG A 111 -0.55 4.93 -17.83
C ARG A 111 0.16 4.92 -19.17
N ARG A 112 0.59 3.76 -19.64
CA ARG A 112 1.30 3.58 -20.91
C ARG A 112 0.42 3.94 -22.11
N THR A 113 -0.81 3.43 -22.16
CA THR A 113 -1.71 3.65 -23.29
C THR A 113 -2.24 5.08 -23.37
N MET A 114 -2.56 5.71 -22.22
CA MET A 114 -2.97 7.12 -22.19
C MET A 114 -1.82 8.05 -22.63
N MET A 115 -0.60 7.79 -22.19
CA MET A 115 0.57 8.55 -22.61
C MET A 115 0.81 8.43 -24.13
N GLN A 116 0.74 7.22 -24.67
CA GLN A 116 0.92 6.99 -26.12
C GLN A 116 -0.20 7.65 -26.93
N ALA A 117 -1.44 7.55 -26.47
CA ALA A 117 -2.59 8.17 -27.14
C ALA A 117 -2.45 9.72 -27.14
N GLU A 118 -1.98 10.30 -26.05
CA GLU A 118 -1.77 11.76 -25.97
C GLU A 118 -0.66 12.23 -26.91
N ILE A 119 0.44 11.47 -27.00
CA ILE A 119 1.53 11.73 -27.95
C ILE A 119 1.02 11.68 -29.38
N ASN A 120 0.22 10.64 -29.73
CA ASN A 120 -0.32 10.46 -31.08
C ASN A 120 -1.26 11.61 -31.51
N ILE A 121 -2.05 12.16 -30.57
CA ILE A 121 -3.08 13.15 -30.88
C ILE A 121 -2.60 14.58 -30.68
N GLN A 122 -1.75 14.83 -29.68
CA GLN A 122 -1.41 16.19 -29.22
C GLN A 122 0.08 16.51 -29.35
N GLY A 123 0.91 15.53 -29.73
CA GLY A 123 2.37 15.71 -29.86
C GLY A 123 3.12 15.85 -28.54
N GLY A 124 2.48 15.57 -27.40
CA GLY A 124 3.09 15.63 -26.07
C GLY A 124 2.31 14.80 -25.07
N ALA A 125 2.89 14.55 -23.88
CA ALA A 125 2.28 13.76 -22.83
C ALA A 125 2.17 14.57 -21.54
N SER A 126 1.11 14.29 -20.75
CA SER A 126 0.89 14.82 -19.42
C SER A 126 0.62 13.68 -18.42
N PRO A 127 0.87 13.89 -17.10
CA PRO A 127 0.62 12.85 -16.10
C PRO A 127 -0.90 12.64 -15.92
N ARG A 128 -1.44 11.60 -16.60
CA ARG A 128 -2.86 11.22 -16.53
C ARG A 128 -3.16 10.22 -15.43
N VAL A 129 -2.19 9.37 -15.12
CA VAL A 129 -2.23 8.39 -14.03
C VAL A 129 -1.16 8.77 -13.03
N ALA A 130 -1.50 8.87 -11.75
CA ALA A 130 -0.54 9.21 -10.70
C ALA A 130 0.60 8.18 -10.64
N PRO A 131 1.85 8.61 -10.46
CA PRO A 131 2.93 7.70 -10.11
C PRO A 131 2.76 7.26 -8.66
N PHE A 132 3.00 5.99 -8.40
CA PHE A 132 3.06 5.44 -7.04
C PHE A 132 4.50 5.06 -6.69
N VAL A 133 4.80 5.03 -5.39
CA VAL A 133 6.11 4.62 -4.87
C VAL A 133 6.30 3.12 -5.12
N ASP A 134 7.50 2.69 -5.45
CA ASP A 134 7.83 1.28 -5.60
C ASP A 134 8.17 0.60 -4.26
N LYS A 135 8.18 -0.74 -4.27
CA LYS A 135 8.46 -1.56 -3.09
C LYS A 135 9.84 -1.30 -2.48
N GLN A 136 10.87 -1.10 -3.29
CA GLN A 136 12.24 -0.88 -2.81
C GLN A 136 12.36 0.47 -2.10
N GLN A 137 11.80 1.52 -2.70
CA GLN A 137 11.74 2.84 -2.10
C GLN A 137 10.97 2.81 -0.78
N THR A 138 9.80 2.14 -0.75
CA THR A 138 9.00 1.95 0.46
C THR A 138 9.80 1.25 1.56
N GLY A 139 10.55 0.19 1.23
CA GLY A 139 11.42 -0.52 2.16
C GLY A 139 12.51 0.36 2.76
N ALA A 140 13.04 1.32 2.00
CA ALA A 140 14.03 2.27 2.49
C ALA A 140 13.43 3.38 3.38
N LEU A 141 12.13 3.71 3.21
CA LEU A 141 11.46 4.75 3.98
C LEU A 141 11.19 4.34 5.43
N LEU A 142 10.81 3.09 5.70
CA LEU A 142 10.48 2.63 7.05
C LEU A 142 11.62 2.82 8.07
N PRO A 143 12.87 2.36 7.81
CA PRO A 143 13.98 2.62 8.72
C PRO A 143 14.30 4.11 8.86
N ARG A 144 14.17 4.88 7.79
CA ARG A 144 14.38 6.35 7.80
C ARG A 144 13.35 7.07 8.65
N ALA A 145 12.11 6.56 8.70
CA ALA A 145 11.06 7.05 9.58
C ALA A 145 11.20 6.54 11.02
N GLY A 146 12.27 5.76 11.32
CA GLY A 146 12.59 5.29 12.66
C GLY A 146 11.93 3.97 13.06
N PHE A 147 11.31 3.24 12.13
CA PHE A 147 10.76 1.91 12.43
C PHE A 147 11.86 0.85 12.59
N ALA A 148 11.70 0.00 13.57
CA ALA A 148 12.47 -1.21 13.76
C ALA A 148 11.79 -2.40 13.04
N LEU A 149 12.58 -3.44 12.73
CA LEU A 149 12.12 -4.70 12.14
C LEU A 149 11.22 -4.50 10.89
N PRO A 150 11.58 -3.63 9.93
CA PRO A 150 10.74 -3.33 8.80
C PRO A 150 10.62 -4.54 7.87
N VAL A 151 9.39 -4.83 7.44
CA VAL A 151 9.09 -5.82 6.40
C VAL A 151 8.24 -5.15 5.35
N VAL A 152 8.62 -5.30 4.09
CA VAL A 152 7.86 -4.81 2.94
C VAL A 152 7.70 -5.93 1.92
N ASP A 153 6.48 -6.15 1.52
CA ASP A 153 6.08 -7.15 0.55
C ASP A 153 5.05 -6.57 -0.42
N SER A 154 4.83 -7.19 -1.57
CA SER A 154 3.80 -6.73 -2.50
C SER A 154 3.13 -7.90 -3.23
N ASP A 155 1.84 -7.74 -3.47
CA ASP A 155 1.03 -8.63 -4.30
C ASP A 155 0.45 -7.84 -5.48
N ILE A 156 0.35 -8.48 -6.64
CA ILE A 156 -0.27 -7.91 -7.83
C ILE A 156 -1.61 -8.61 -8.07
N ILE A 157 -2.68 -7.82 -8.07
CA ILE A 157 -4.01 -8.26 -8.44
C ILE A 157 -4.29 -7.79 -9.86
N THR A 158 -4.71 -8.69 -10.74
CA THR A 158 -4.95 -8.38 -12.16
C THR A 158 -6.40 -8.70 -12.55
N PRO A 159 -7.37 -7.85 -12.17
CA PRO A 159 -8.75 -7.99 -12.63
C PRO A 159 -8.88 -7.77 -14.13
N THR A 160 -9.90 -8.37 -14.73
CA THR A 160 -10.26 -8.17 -16.12
C THR A 160 -11.52 -7.33 -16.26
N TYR A 161 -11.58 -6.49 -17.30
CA TYR A 161 -12.69 -5.59 -17.59
C TYR A 161 -13.21 -5.79 -19.00
N ALA A 162 -14.51 -5.55 -19.21
CA ALA A 162 -15.11 -5.60 -20.54
C ALA A 162 -14.61 -4.44 -21.44
N SER A 163 -14.18 -3.33 -20.85
CA SER A 163 -13.62 -2.19 -21.57
C SER A 163 -12.85 -1.26 -20.64
N ILE A 164 -12.04 -0.38 -21.20
CA ILE A 164 -11.34 0.69 -20.46
C ILE A 164 -12.34 1.62 -19.73
N PHE A 165 -13.54 1.79 -20.25
CA PHE A 165 -14.56 2.65 -19.61
C PHE A 165 -15.09 2.04 -18.31
N ASN A 166 -15.22 0.70 -18.25
CA ASN A 166 -15.56 -0.02 -17.03
C ASN A 166 -14.45 0.12 -15.99
N LEU A 167 -13.18 -0.04 -16.41
CA LEU A 167 -12.03 0.20 -15.55
C LEU A 167 -12.03 1.64 -14.99
N MET A 168 -12.22 2.66 -15.84
CA MET A 168 -12.26 4.06 -15.39
C MET A 168 -13.44 4.36 -14.46
N HIS A 169 -14.57 3.66 -14.66
CA HIS A 169 -15.72 3.77 -13.75
C HIS A 169 -15.38 3.25 -12.35
N ASP A 170 -14.74 2.09 -12.28
CA ASP A 170 -14.34 1.48 -11.01
C ASP A 170 -13.25 2.31 -10.29
N ILE A 171 -12.22 2.80 -11.01
CA ILE A 171 -11.21 3.70 -10.46
C ILE A 171 -11.88 4.94 -9.82
N ARG A 172 -12.88 5.50 -10.48
CA ARG A 172 -13.66 6.64 -9.95
C ARG A 172 -14.46 6.23 -8.71
N GLY A 173 -15.10 5.06 -8.73
CA GLY A 173 -15.83 4.50 -7.59
C GLY A 173 -14.95 4.24 -6.37
N MET A 174 -13.70 3.85 -6.58
CA MET A 174 -12.70 3.69 -5.53
C MET A 174 -12.17 5.03 -4.97
N GLY A 175 -12.46 6.17 -5.63
CA GLY A 175 -11.91 7.47 -5.26
C GLY A 175 -10.48 7.70 -5.74
N GLU A 176 -9.95 6.84 -6.61
CA GLU A 176 -8.57 6.87 -7.12
C GLU A 176 -8.43 7.71 -8.40
N GLY A 177 -9.19 8.79 -8.50
CA GLY A 177 -9.02 9.79 -9.55
C GLY A 177 -7.66 10.49 -9.44
N ASN A 178 -7.12 10.95 -10.59
CA ASN A 178 -5.86 11.69 -10.61
C ASN A 178 -5.96 13.02 -9.83
N SER A 179 -5.35 13.08 -8.66
CA SER A 179 -5.31 14.24 -7.76
C SER A 179 -4.04 15.09 -7.87
N LEU A 180 -3.09 14.74 -8.77
CA LEU A 180 -1.83 15.46 -8.92
C LEU A 180 -2.05 16.96 -9.18
N ALA A 181 -1.28 17.81 -8.50
CA ALA A 181 -1.31 19.27 -8.71
C ALA A 181 -0.95 19.65 -10.16
N ASP A 182 0.02 18.95 -10.74
CA ASP A 182 0.53 19.16 -12.10
C ASP A 182 -0.29 18.47 -13.19
N ARG A 183 -1.41 17.82 -12.83
CA ARG A 183 -2.30 17.22 -13.83
C ARG A 183 -2.84 18.26 -14.79
N ARG A 184 -3.04 17.89 -16.02
CA ARG A 184 -3.72 18.74 -16.99
C ARG A 184 -5.16 19.02 -16.52
N LYS A 185 -5.51 20.30 -16.32
CA LYS A 185 -6.82 20.72 -15.80
C LYS A 185 -7.91 20.78 -16.87
N THR A 186 -7.52 20.77 -18.16
CA THR A 186 -8.49 20.73 -19.27
C THR A 186 -9.03 19.31 -19.44
N PRO A 187 -10.35 19.12 -19.56
CA PRO A 187 -10.92 17.81 -19.81
C PRO A 187 -10.32 17.16 -21.07
N PRO A 188 -9.99 15.87 -21.03
CA PRO A 188 -9.54 15.17 -22.22
C PRO A 188 -10.69 15.09 -23.25
N GLY A 189 -10.37 15.35 -24.51
CA GLY A 189 -11.33 15.21 -25.59
C GLY A 189 -11.69 13.73 -25.84
N LYS A 190 -12.87 13.50 -26.45
CA LYS A 190 -13.34 12.15 -26.83
C LYS A 190 -12.31 11.36 -27.62
N ALA A 191 -11.58 12.03 -28.52
CA ALA A 191 -10.56 11.40 -29.36
C ALA A 191 -9.46 10.71 -28.53
N LEU A 192 -9.02 11.34 -27.41
CA LEU A 192 -8.01 10.74 -26.52
C LEU A 192 -8.50 9.42 -25.91
N PHE A 193 -9.74 9.41 -25.40
CA PHE A 193 -10.31 8.20 -24.80
C PHE A 193 -10.50 7.08 -25.84
N MET A 194 -10.93 7.41 -27.05
CA MET A 194 -11.10 6.41 -28.12
C MET A 194 -9.76 5.82 -28.58
N GLU A 195 -8.73 6.67 -28.73
CA GLU A 195 -7.38 6.20 -29.06
C GLU A 195 -6.77 5.38 -27.92
N THR A 196 -6.96 5.80 -26.67
CA THR A 196 -6.53 5.02 -25.51
C THR A 196 -7.22 3.64 -25.50
N ALA A 197 -8.52 3.60 -25.75
CA ALA A 197 -9.29 2.34 -25.82
C ALA A 197 -8.77 1.40 -26.89
N ARG A 198 -8.47 1.93 -28.08
CA ARG A 198 -7.90 1.16 -29.19
C ARG A 198 -6.54 0.59 -28.81
N LEU A 199 -5.62 1.42 -28.30
CA LEU A 199 -4.27 1.00 -27.89
C LEU A 199 -4.31 -0.01 -26.75
N TYR A 200 -5.22 0.20 -25.79
CA TYR A 200 -5.38 -0.72 -24.65
C TYR A 200 -5.84 -2.10 -25.11
N GLN A 201 -6.85 -2.13 -26.00
CA GLN A 201 -7.36 -3.36 -26.58
C GLN A 201 -6.29 -4.10 -27.38
N GLU A 202 -5.45 -3.38 -28.14
CA GLU A 202 -4.37 -3.97 -28.92
C GLU A 202 -3.24 -4.57 -28.08
N GLN A 203 -2.91 -3.94 -26.93
CA GLN A 203 -1.73 -4.29 -26.17
C GLN A 203 -1.99 -5.15 -24.93
N PHE A 204 -3.21 -5.08 -24.38
CA PHE A 204 -3.54 -5.66 -23.09
C PHE A 204 -4.88 -6.39 -23.05
N SER A 205 -5.36 -6.88 -24.20
CA SER A 205 -6.54 -7.75 -24.24
C SER A 205 -6.18 -9.21 -24.07
N GLU A 206 -7.05 -9.93 -23.40
CA GLU A 206 -7.04 -11.39 -23.32
C GLU A 206 -7.71 -12.02 -24.55
N ASN A 207 -7.62 -13.35 -24.68
CA ASN A 207 -8.21 -14.09 -25.78
C ASN A 207 -9.74 -13.98 -25.88
N ASP A 208 -10.41 -13.68 -24.78
CA ASP A 208 -11.86 -13.47 -24.69
C ASP A 208 -12.28 -12.02 -25.00
N GLY A 209 -11.34 -11.16 -25.38
CA GLY A 209 -11.56 -9.75 -25.69
C GLY A 209 -11.66 -8.83 -24.46
N ARG A 210 -11.54 -9.37 -23.25
CA ARG A 210 -11.44 -8.53 -22.03
C ARG A 210 -10.05 -7.92 -21.93
N ILE A 211 -9.97 -6.79 -21.26
CA ILE A 211 -8.70 -6.13 -20.95
C ILE A 211 -8.28 -6.40 -19.51
N THR A 212 -6.99 -6.46 -19.25
CA THR A 212 -6.40 -6.59 -17.91
C THR A 212 -6.02 -5.24 -17.35
N ALA A 213 -6.06 -5.09 -16.03
CA ALA A 213 -5.50 -3.94 -15.33
C ALA A 213 -4.79 -4.42 -14.05
N SER A 214 -3.54 -4.00 -13.87
CA SER A 214 -2.74 -4.41 -12.71
C SER A 214 -2.91 -3.43 -11.56
N PHE A 215 -3.06 -3.99 -10.34
CA PHE A 215 -3.06 -3.26 -9.09
C PHE A 215 -2.02 -3.90 -8.18
N GLU A 216 -0.89 -3.24 -7.99
CA GLU A 216 0.10 -3.65 -7.00
C GLU A 216 -0.32 -3.13 -5.63
N ILE A 217 -0.38 -4.01 -4.64
CA ILE A 217 -0.59 -3.63 -3.25
C ILE A 217 0.70 -3.88 -2.49
N ILE A 218 1.32 -2.81 -2.02
CA ILE A 218 2.50 -2.87 -1.16
C ILE A 218 2.03 -2.95 0.29
N PHE A 219 2.48 -3.97 0.99
CA PHE A 219 2.26 -4.16 2.42
C PHE A 219 3.49 -3.74 3.21
N MET A 220 3.28 -3.04 4.30
CA MET A 220 4.31 -2.53 5.19
C MET A 220 4.06 -3.00 6.60
N ILE A 221 5.09 -3.51 7.25
CA ILE A 221 5.10 -3.82 8.68
C ILE A 221 6.31 -3.12 9.29
N GLY A 222 6.11 -2.48 10.42
CA GLY A 222 7.18 -1.88 11.21
C GLY A 222 6.78 -1.81 12.67
N TRP A 223 7.75 -1.70 13.54
CA TRP A 223 7.55 -1.58 14.99
C TRP A 223 8.18 -0.30 15.49
N ALA A 224 7.53 0.40 16.40
CA ALA A 224 8.18 1.49 17.11
C ALA A 224 9.36 0.93 17.93
N PRO A 225 10.55 1.56 17.94
CA PRO A 225 11.72 1.02 18.60
C PRO A 225 11.51 0.78 20.09
N HIS A 226 12.03 -0.35 20.59
CA HIS A 226 12.06 -0.68 22.02
C HIS A 226 13.27 -1.56 22.34
N SER A 227 13.78 -1.46 23.58
CA SER A 227 14.96 -2.20 24.02
C SER A 227 14.77 -3.73 24.12
N SER A 228 13.51 -4.20 24.18
CA SER A 228 13.18 -5.63 24.20
C SER A 228 13.25 -6.30 22.84
N GLN A 229 13.33 -5.52 21.75
CA GLN A 229 13.36 -6.06 20.40
C GLN A 229 14.70 -6.74 20.09
N GLN A 230 14.64 -7.76 19.25
CA GLN A 230 15.85 -8.48 18.82
C GLN A 230 16.81 -7.50 18.13
N GLN A 231 18.05 -7.52 18.57
CA GLN A 231 19.13 -6.77 17.94
C GLN A 231 19.97 -7.72 17.08
N PRO A 232 20.48 -7.26 15.92
CA PRO A 232 21.42 -8.04 15.14
C PRO A 232 22.63 -8.39 16.00
N LEU A 233 23.03 -9.65 15.95
CA LEU A 233 24.26 -10.09 16.60
C LEU A 233 25.47 -9.38 15.96
N ARG A 234 26.48 -9.07 16.76
CA ARG A 234 27.72 -8.46 16.24
C ARG A 234 28.35 -9.37 15.20
N PRO A 235 28.92 -8.86 14.10
CA PRO A 235 29.66 -9.66 13.15
C PRO A 235 30.72 -10.49 13.87
N GLY A 236 30.83 -11.78 13.54
CA GLY A 236 31.76 -12.72 14.17
C GLY A 236 31.31 -13.31 15.52
N SER A 237 30.11 -13.00 16.01
CA SER A 237 29.58 -13.55 17.27
C SER A 237 28.89 -14.91 17.11
N ALA A 238 28.86 -15.50 15.92
CA ALA A 238 28.26 -16.80 15.67
C ALA A 238 28.97 -17.87 16.50
N LYS A 239 28.22 -18.56 17.36
CA LYS A 239 28.74 -19.64 18.24
C LYS A 239 28.57 -21.04 17.63
N GLN A 240 27.74 -21.15 16.57
CA GLN A 240 27.49 -22.41 15.88
C GLN A 240 27.71 -22.22 14.38
N ARG A 241 28.22 -23.26 13.72
CA ARG A 241 28.33 -23.25 12.26
C ARG A 241 26.95 -23.53 11.67
N LEU A 242 26.62 -22.86 10.57
CA LEU A 242 25.35 -23.08 9.87
C LEU A 242 25.14 -24.55 9.48
N ALA A 243 26.20 -25.23 9.10
CA ALA A 243 26.20 -26.67 8.78
C ALA A 243 25.76 -27.56 9.96
N ASP A 244 26.02 -27.14 11.20
CA ASP A 244 25.67 -27.91 12.41
C ASP A 244 24.24 -27.60 12.88
N ALA A 245 23.68 -26.44 12.45
CA ALA A 245 22.34 -25.99 12.82
C ALA A 245 21.26 -26.44 11.84
N LEU A 246 21.63 -26.76 10.60
CA LEU A 246 20.69 -27.26 9.61
C LEU A 246 20.72 -28.81 9.65
N PRO A 247 19.56 -29.49 9.82
CA PRO A 247 19.52 -30.94 9.62
C PRO A 247 19.83 -31.19 8.14
N ILE A 248 21.07 -31.59 7.87
CA ILE A 248 21.44 -32.09 6.56
C ILE A 248 20.83 -33.48 6.46
N GLU A 249 19.58 -33.57 6.02
CA GLU A 249 19.14 -34.80 5.37
C GLU A 249 20.08 -35.00 4.18
N ARG A 250 20.97 -35.98 4.33
CA ARG A 250 21.83 -36.46 3.25
C ARG A 250 20.94 -36.88 2.11
N ALA A 251 20.71 -35.99 1.14
CA ALA A 251 20.29 -36.35 -0.20
C ALA A 251 21.47 -37.14 -0.84
N ALA A 252 21.75 -38.29 -0.26
CA ALA A 252 22.63 -39.30 -0.84
C ALA A 252 21.80 -40.02 -1.90
N SER A 253 22.28 -39.96 -3.12
CA SER A 253 21.96 -40.86 -4.23
C SER A 253 20.58 -40.77 -4.88
N ARG A 254 20.42 -39.85 -5.83
CA ARG A 254 19.55 -40.06 -7.00
C ARG A 254 20.02 -39.26 -8.24
N TRP A 255 21.28 -39.39 -8.61
CA TRP A 255 21.71 -39.04 -9.96
C TRP A 255 22.81 -40.02 -10.40
N ILE A 256 22.42 -41.24 -10.71
CA ILE A 256 23.14 -42.13 -11.60
C ILE A 256 22.01 -42.89 -12.35
N VAL A 257 21.70 -42.49 -13.54
CA VAL A 257 21.70 -43.18 -14.85
C VAL A 257 21.24 -42.16 -15.87
#